data_5e237bc8c90cbe91e869afd416320540
#
_entry.id   5e237bc8c90cbe91e869afd416320540
#
_cell.length_a   1.000
_cell.length_b   1.000
_cell.length_c   1.000
_cell.angle_alpha   90.00
_cell.angle_beta   90.00
_cell.angle_gamma   90.00
#
_symmetry.space_group_name_H-M   'P 1'
#
loop_
_entity.id
_entity.type
_entity.pdbx_description
1 polymer ?
#
loop_
_entity_poly.entity_id
_entity_poly.type
_entity_poly.pdbx_seq_one_letter_code
_entity_poly.pdbx_strand_id
1 'polypeptide(L)'
;MSKTKKRYTDRGIQLKGNALKKSVHLNKNNTQDVAKVTQLMLDIIRRQRRLWRMEINHWQSARYARYQPEFPRTYPMEEVYQDILLDGHLTAVTENRTLRVVNNDFIFAIDGIKDDQLTNYIKDQEWFENTIKWAHESIYHGNSVIWIKDFAKGEIKEVELIDRGLIIPERHLLLKDWDANEGIDIREVSDVLLFAQFYSPVGLLEKAAVYCILKRHSWGSWDEFEELFGVPIRIAKIASQSDTVKNEVAGWLEEMGSAPYGVFPIGTEIDIKENSKSDAFQVFYRKIEALDKELSKLVLHQTMTTENGSSKAQGGVHENTLKEVIYADNKKMLAFLNNKLVPAMRNLGYNIPENAKIQIEQTTDPKEQIEVDGVLLSNGYVLKKDYIEQTYGVEIETMPTQNTVNISTNDPKQQEAKKP
;
A
#
# COMPACT_ATOMS: atom_id res chain seq x y z
N MET A 1 -46.27 -13.27 17.35
CA MET A 1 -45.86 -12.81 16.02
C MET A 1 -44.34 -12.82 15.94
N SER A 2 -43.83 -13.85 15.25
CA SER A 2 -42.38 -14.15 15.17
C SER A 2 -41.74 -13.23 14.11
N LYS A 3 -40.80 -12.35 14.49
CA LYS A 3 -39.99 -11.60 13.53
C LYS A 3 -38.83 -12.48 13.06
N THR A 4 -38.94 -12.93 11.84
CA THR A 4 -37.92 -13.68 11.11
C THR A 4 -36.71 -12.78 10.91
N LYS A 5 -35.61 -13.04 11.65
CA LYS A 5 -34.29 -12.47 11.38
C LYS A 5 -33.82 -12.97 10.00
N LYS A 6 -33.75 -12.11 9.01
CA LYS A 6 -33.02 -12.39 7.76
C LYS A 6 -31.54 -12.52 8.13
N ARG A 7 -31.07 -13.78 8.18
CA ARG A 7 -29.64 -14.07 8.18
C ARG A 7 -29.10 -13.67 6.80
N TYR A 8 -28.16 -12.77 6.77
CA TYR A 8 -27.25 -12.61 5.64
C TYR A 8 -26.47 -13.92 5.52
N THR A 9 -26.92 -14.80 4.66
CA THR A 9 -26.13 -15.95 4.27
C THR A 9 -25.12 -15.46 3.25
N ASP A 10 -23.84 -15.63 3.62
CA ASP A 10 -22.71 -15.70 2.70
C ASP A 10 -23.18 -16.19 1.33
N ARG A 11 -23.16 -15.33 0.33
CA ARG A 11 -23.25 -15.76 -1.06
C ARG A 11 -21.89 -16.26 -1.49
N GLY A 12 -21.40 -17.25 -0.79
CA GLY A 12 -20.42 -18.16 -1.35
C GLY A 12 -21.00 -18.69 -2.64
N ILE A 13 -20.33 -18.40 -3.75
CA ILE A 13 -20.60 -19.04 -5.04
C ILE A 13 -20.50 -20.53 -4.77
N GLN A 14 -21.63 -21.20 -4.59
CA GLN A 14 -21.67 -22.65 -4.67
C GLN A 14 -21.36 -22.99 -6.12
N LEU A 15 -20.08 -23.20 -6.38
CA LEU A 15 -19.63 -23.97 -7.52
C LEU A 15 -20.24 -25.36 -7.33
N LYS A 16 -21.45 -25.58 -7.85
CA LYS A 16 -21.96 -26.92 -8.07
C LYS A 16 -20.96 -27.58 -9.00
N GLY A 17 -20.09 -28.39 -8.41
CA GLY A 17 -19.14 -29.23 -9.12
C GLY A 17 -19.87 -30.19 -10.05
N ASN A 18 -20.31 -29.69 -11.17
CA ASN A 18 -20.43 -30.51 -12.37
C ASN A 18 -19.02 -30.56 -12.94
N ALA A 19 -18.30 -31.61 -12.54
CA ALA A 19 -17.10 -32.01 -13.22
C ALA A 19 -17.28 -31.77 -14.73
N LEU A 20 -16.28 -31.15 -15.35
CA LEU A 20 -16.12 -31.06 -16.80
C LEU A 20 -16.29 -32.43 -17.43
N LYS A 21 -17.53 -32.84 -17.63
CA LYS A 21 -17.89 -34.07 -18.34
C LYS A 21 -18.11 -33.68 -19.77
N LYS A 22 -17.12 -33.97 -20.60
CA LYS A 22 -16.99 -33.94 -22.05
C LYS A 22 -16.17 -32.78 -22.56
N SER A 23 -14.92 -33.08 -22.91
CA SER A 23 -14.20 -32.39 -23.96
C SER A 23 -15.09 -32.41 -25.22
N VAL A 24 -15.40 -31.19 -25.72
CA VAL A 24 -16.12 -31.09 -27.01
C VAL A 24 -15.07 -31.21 -28.10
N HIS A 25 -15.07 -32.33 -28.79
CA HIS A 25 -14.22 -32.55 -29.96
C HIS A 25 -14.71 -31.63 -31.08
N LEU A 26 -13.90 -30.63 -31.42
CA LEU A 26 -14.19 -29.61 -32.43
C LEU A 26 -13.39 -29.91 -33.71
N ASN A 27 -14.08 -30.07 -34.80
CA ASN A 27 -13.45 -30.31 -36.11
C ASN A 27 -13.24 -28.97 -36.84
N LYS A 28 -11.98 -28.61 -37.08
CA LYS A 28 -11.58 -27.35 -37.71
C LYS A 28 -12.16 -27.17 -39.14
N ASN A 29 -12.52 -28.25 -39.81
CA ASN A 29 -13.09 -28.24 -41.17
C ASN A 29 -14.63 -28.20 -41.14
N ASN A 30 -15.23 -28.28 -39.96
CA ASN A 30 -16.68 -28.17 -39.79
C ASN A 30 -17.01 -26.71 -39.43
N THR A 31 -17.66 -26.01 -40.33
CA THR A 31 -18.10 -24.62 -40.15
C THR A 31 -18.94 -24.44 -38.89
N GLN A 32 -19.69 -25.46 -38.45
CA GLN A 32 -20.49 -25.44 -37.22
C GLN A 32 -19.61 -25.49 -35.97
N ASP A 33 -18.52 -26.24 -36.00
CA ASP A 33 -17.61 -26.34 -34.84
C ASP A 33 -16.76 -25.10 -34.70
N VAL A 34 -16.31 -24.53 -35.81
CA VAL A 34 -15.63 -23.20 -35.82
C VAL A 34 -16.57 -22.13 -35.29
N ALA A 35 -17.84 -22.15 -35.71
CA ALA A 35 -18.84 -21.22 -35.17
C ALA A 35 -19.07 -21.39 -33.65
N LYS A 36 -19.06 -22.64 -33.13
CA LYS A 36 -19.16 -22.91 -31.67
C LYS A 36 -17.96 -22.36 -30.91
N VAL A 37 -16.73 -22.54 -31.42
CA VAL A 37 -15.53 -21.96 -30.79
C VAL A 37 -15.60 -20.44 -30.80
N THR A 38 -15.97 -19.85 -31.92
CA THR A 38 -16.12 -18.40 -32.03
C THR A 38 -17.18 -17.88 -31.05
N GLN A 39 -18.31 -18.60 -30.95
CA GLN A 39 -19.38 -18.26 -29.99
C GLN A 39 -18.89 -18.36 -28.55
N LEU A 40 -18.17 -19.43 -28.20
CA LEU A 40 -17.59 -19.62 -26.87
C LEU A 40 -16.63 -18.47 -26.53
N MET A 41 -15.73 -18.11 -27.44
CA MET A 41 -14.80 -16.98 -27.28
C MET A 41 -15.54 -15.66 -27.08
N LEU A 42 -16.58 -15.42 -27.86
CA LEU A 42 -17.42 -14.23 -27.72
C LEU A 42 -18.13 -14.19 -26.36
N ASP A 43 -18.58 -15.35 -25.87
CA ASP A 43 -19.25 -15.44 -24.57
C ASP A 43 -18.27 -15.23 -23.42
N ILE A 44 -17.05 -15.73 -23.49
CA ILE A 44 -15.96 -15.47 -22.56
C ILE A 44 -15.67 -13.96 -22.51
N ILE A 45 -15.42 -13.34 -23.68
CA ILE A 45 -15.15 -11.89 -23.78
C ILE A 45 -16.33 -11.07 -23.24
N ARG A 46 -17.58 -11.48 -23.51
CA ARG A 46 -18.78 -10.80 -23.00
C ARG A 46 -18.90 -10.96 -21.49
N ARG A 47 -18.57 -12.12 -20.95
CA ARG A 47 -18.59 -12.38 -19.50
C ARG A 47 -17.58 -11.52 -18.77
N GLN A 48 -16.35 -11.44 -19.24
CA GLN A 48 -15.31 -10.56 -18.67
C GLN A 48 -15.70 -9.09 -18.71
N ARG A 49 -16.18 -8.60 -19.86
CA ARG A 49 -16.68 -7.22 -19.98
C ARG A 49 -17.84 -6.94 -19.03
N ARG A 50 -18.66 -7.94 -18.73
CA ARG A 50 -19.78 -7.80 -17.78
C ARG A 50 -19.26 -7.67 -16.35
N LEU A 51 -18.32 -8.51 -15.92
CA LEU A 51 -17.71 -8.43 -14.59
C LEU A 51 -17.03 -7.09 -14.39
N TRP A 52 -16.19 -6.69 -15.32
CA TRP A 52 -15.54 -5.38 -15.27
C TRP A 52 -16.54 -4.22 -15.15
N ARG A 53 -17.58 -4.24 -15.95
CA ARG A 53 -18.64 -3.21 -15.88
C ARG A 53 -19.36 -3.21 -14.54
N MET A 54 -19.56 -4.36 -13.93
CA MET A 54 -20.19 -4.45 -12.60
C MET A 54 -19.32 -3.80 -11.52
N GLU A 55 -18.02 -4.07 -11.49
CA GLU A 55 -17.12 -3.47 -10.50
C GLU A 55 -16.96 -1.95 -10.70
N ILE A 56 -16.80 -1.50 -11.94
CA ILE A 56 -16.76 -0.06 -12.25
C ILE A 56 -18.09 0.62 -11.91
N ASN A 57 -19.22 0.00 -12.23
CA ASN A 57 -20.54 0.53 -11.89
C ASN A 57 -20.75 0.57 -10.36
N HIS A 58 -20.26 -0.43 -9.64
CA HIS A 58 -20.31 -0.45 -8.18
C HIS A 58 -19.52 0.72 -7.60
N TRP A 59 -18.28 0.92 -8.03
CA TRP A 59 -17.46 2.08 -7.65
C TRP A 59 -18.13 3.42 -8.01
N GLN A 60 -18.71 3.54 -9.23
CA GLN A 60 -19.42 4.75 -9.64
C GLN A 60 -20.65 5.01 -8.77
N SER A 61 -21.42 3.98 -8.44
CA SER A 61 -22.60 4.08 -7.57
C SER A 61 -22.22 4.46 -6.14
N ALA A 62 -21.15 3.87 -5.61
CA ALA A 62 -20.60 4.23 -4.31
C ALA A 62 -20.12 5.68 -4.27
N ARG A 63 -19.45 6.11 -5.34
CA ARG A 63 -19.02 7.50 -5.51
C ARG A 63 -20.21 8.45 -5.59
N TYR A 64 -21.25 8.09 -6.36
CA TYR A 64 -22.47 8.90 -6.42
C TYR A 64 -23.14 9.02 -5.05
N ALA A 65 -23.27 7.95 -4.30
CA ALA A 65 -23.81 7.95 -2.94
C ALA A 65 -22.97 8.85 -2.00
N ARG A 66 -21.64 8.80 -2.12
CA ARG A 66 -20.72 9.58 -1.31
C ARG A 66 -20.81 11.10 -1.56
N TYR A 67 -21.08 11.50 -2.82
CA TYR A 67 -21.16 12.89 -3.22
C TYR A 67 -22.61 13.45 -3.26
N GLN A 68 -23.57 12.77 -2.63
CA GLN A 68 -24.93 13.28 -2.51
C GLN A 68 -24.98 14.58 -1.70
N PRO A 69 -25.52 15.70 -2.24
CA PRO A 69 -25.49 16.98 -1.55
C PRO A 69 -26.35 17.02 -0.27
N GLU A 70 -27.50 16.36 -0.31
CA GLU A 70 -28.45 16.37 0.80
C GLU A 70 -28.01 15.47 1.95
N PHE A 71 -27.61 14.25 1.64
CA PHE A 71 -27.14 13.29 2.64
C PHE A 71 -26.10 12.33 2.05
N PRO A 72 -24.80 12.67 2.13
CA PRO A 72 -23.73 11.80 1.66
C PRO A 72 -23.71 10.48 2.43
N ARG A 73 -23.44 9.37 1.72
CA ARG A 73 -23.31 8.03 2.29
C ARG A 73 -21.87 7.53 2.12
N THR A 74 -21.19 7.31 3.21
CA THR A 74 -19.79 6.89 3.19
C THR A 74 -19.63 5.38 3.07
N TYR A 75 -20.55 4.61 3.65
CA TYR A 75 -20.48 3.16 3.72
C TYR A 75 -20.22 2.45 2.36
N PRO A 76 -20.95 2.76 1.25
CA PRO A 76 -20.70 2.05 -0.01
C PRO A 76 -19.30 2.28 -0.56
N MET A 77 -18.70 3.46 -0.28
CA MET A 77 -17.32 3.75 -0.70
C MET A 77 -16.31 3.04 0.19
N GLU A 78 -16.59 2.90 1.48
CA GLU A 78 -15.75 2.14 2.42
C GLU A 78 -15.71 0.64 2.06
N GLU A 79 -16.81 0.06 1.60
CA GLU A 79 -16.82 -1.31 1.04
C GLU A 79 -15.86 -1.45 -0.16
N VAL A 80 -15.86 -0.46 -1.06
CA VAL A 80 -14.91 -0.43 -2.18
C VAL A 80 -13.47 -0.31 -1.69
N TYR A 81 -13.21 0.51 -0.66
CA TYR A 81 -11.87 0.68 -0.10
C TYR A 81 -11.35 -0.61 0.53
N GLN A 82 -12.18 -1.33 1.29
CA GLN A 82 -11.82 -2.62 1.86
C GLN A 82 -11.52 -3.67 0.79
N ASP A 83 -12.29 -3.68 -0.31
CA ASP A 83 -12.06 -4.61 -1.41
C ASP A 83 -10.74 -4.33 -2.16
N ILE A 84 -10.41 -3.07 -2.42
CA ILE A 84 -9.17 -2.72 -3.13
C ILE A 84 -7.91 -2.85 -2.27
N LEU A 85 -8.02 -2.77 -0.95
CA LEU A 85 -6.92 -3.01 -0.02
C LEU A 85 -6.46 -4.48 0.03
N LEU A 86 -7.17 -5.39 -0.65
CA LEU A 86 -6.68 -6.74 -0.94
C LEU A 86 -5.57 -6.75 -2.00
N ASP A 87 -5.34 -5.65 -2.72
CA ASP A 87 -4.20 -5.52 -3.62
C ASP A 87 -2.90 -5.38 -2.84
N GLY A 88 -1.99 -6.35 -2.98
CA GLY A 88 -0.76 -6.40 -2.20
C GLY A 88 0.19 -5.21 -2.45
N HIS A 89 0.21 -4.65 -3.68
CA HIS A 89 1.04 -3.48 -3.96
C HIS A 89 0.48 -2.22 -3.28
N LEU A 90 -0.85 -2.01 -3.38
CA LEU A 90 -1.51 -0.89 -2.70
C LEU A 90 -1.30 -0.95 -1.19
N THR A 91 -1.49 -2.12 -0.58
CA THR A 91 -1.25 -2.34 0.85
C THR A 91 0.18 -2.01 1.23
N ALA A 92 1.17 -2.55 0.50
CA ALA A 92 2.59 -2.31 0.78
C ALA A 92 2.96 -0.82 0.73
N VAL A 93 2.47 -0.06 -0.25
CA VAL A 93 2.82 1.37 -0.37
C VAL A 93 2.09 2.23 0.68
N THR A 94 0.86 1.89 1.06
CA THR A 94 0.14 2.59 2.13
C THR A 94 0.76 2.32 3.50
N GLU A 95 1.10 1.06 3.79
CA GLU A 95 1.80 0.69 5.02
C GLU A 95 3.19 1.34 5.11
N ASN A 96 3.97 1.33 4.03
CA ASN A 96 5.29 1.96 4.01
C ASN A 96 5.22 3.45 4.41
N ARG A 97 4.25 4.19 3.85
CA ARG A 97 4.05 5.60 4.20
C ARG A 97 3.58 5.77 5.64
N THR A 98 2.67 4.92 6.12
CA THR A 98 2.14 4.97 7.50
C THR A 98 3.23 4.67 8.52
N LEU A 99 4.00 3.59 8.33
CA LEU A 99 5.06 3.18 9.25
C LEU A 99 6.15 4.25 9.41
N ARG A 100 6.44 5.04 8.39
CA ARG A 100 7.39 6.16 8.50
C ARG A 100 6.92 7.28 9.43
N VAL A 101 5.61 7.40 9.66
CA VAL A 101 5.04 8.34 10.63
C VAL A 101 4.90 7.70 12.00
N VAL A 102 4.45 6.45 12.07
CA VAL A 102 4.28 5.71 13.34
C VAL A 102 5.61 5.52 14.06
N ASN A 103 6.68 5.24 13.32
CA ASN A 103 8.02 4.97 13.88
C ASN A 103 8.78 6.25 14.31
N ASN A 104 8.15 7.43 14.32
CA ASN A 104 8.80 8.61 14.90
C ASN A 104 8.81 8.53 16.42
N ASP A 105 9.88 9.05 17.02
CA ASP A 105 9.99 9.23 18.45
C ASP A 105 9.19 10.48 18.88
N PHE A 106 7.97 10.27 19.39
CA PHE A 106 7.14 11.34 19.91
C PHE A 106 7.47 11.60 21.38
N ILE A 107 7.68 12.87 21.70
CA ILE A 107 8.01 13.34 23.04
C ILE A 107 7.12 14.51 23.44
N PHE A 108 6.89 14.68 24.72
CA PHE A 108 6.39 15.94 25.24
C PHE A 108 7.54 16.93 25.47
N ALA A 109 7.33 18.16 25.08
CA ALA A 109 8.25 19.25 25.35
C ALA A 109 7.52 20.45 25.97
N ILE A 110 8.15 21.09 26.95
CA ILE A 110 7.72 22.34 27.57
C ILE A 110 8.71 23.41 27.12
N ASP A 111 8.20 24.44 26.45
CA ASP A 111 9.03 25.52 25.88
C ASP A 111 10.20 25.02 25.01
N GLY A 112 9.97 23.89 24.31
CA GLY A 112 10.96 23.27 23.42
C GLY A 112 11.95 22.32 24.10
N ILE A 113 11.87 22.16 25.42
CA ILE A 113 12.72 21.25 26.20
C ILE A 113 11.93 19.97 26.49
N LYS A 114 12.53 18.82 26.19
CA LYS A 114 11.93 17.49 26.47
C LYS A 114 11.62 17.34 27.96
N ASP A 115 10.43 16.86 28.25
CA ASP A 115 9.99 16.47 29.58
C ASP A 115 9.78 14.94 29.63
N ASP A 116 10.66 14.25 30.36
CA ASP A 116 10.64 12.78 30.45
C ASP A 116 9.43 12.26 31.22
N GLN A 117 8.92 13.01 32.23
CA GLN A 117 7.76 12.57 33.00
C GLN A 117 6.49 12.59 32.16
N LEU A 118 6.28 13.66 31.40
CA LEU A 118 5.14 13.75 30.48
C LEU A 118 5.29 12.78 29.31
N THR A 119 6.51 12.60 28.80
CA THR A 119 6.79 11.67 27.70
C THR A 119 6.39 10.23 28.08
N ASN A 120 6.57 9.83 29.33
CA ASN A 120 6.15 8.50 29.80
C ASN A 120 4.64 8.26 29.72
N TYR A 121 3.79 9.31 29.60
CA TYR A 121 2.35 9.11 29.37
C TYR A 121 2.02 8.49 28.01
N ILE A 122 2.89 8.66 27.03
CA ILE A 122 2.69 8.18 25.66
C ILE A 122 3.72 7.13 25.25
N LYS A 123 4.85 7.05 25.96
CA LYS A 123 5.95 6.14 25.63
C LYS A 123 5.50 4.68 25.79
N ASP A 124 5.80 3.87 24.76
CA ASP A 124 5.51 2.43 24.74
C ASP A 124 4.03 2.09 24.99
N GLN A 125 3.11 3.01 24.68
CA GLN A 125 1.68 2.81 24.84
C GLN A 125 1.02 2.36 23.54
N GLU A 126 0.45 1.15 23.54
CA GLU A 126 -0.25 0.59 22.37
C GLU A 126 -1.41 1.49 21.90
N TRP A 127 -2.17 2.07 22.83
CA TRP A 127 -3.25 2.99 22.50
C TRP A 127 -2.75 4.23 21.75
N PHE A 128 -1.54 4.72 22.06
CA PHE A 128 -0.95 5.89 21.40
C PHE A 128 -0.50 5.53 19.96
N GLU A 129 0.18 4.40 19.80
CA GLU A 129 0.59 3.89 18.48
C GLU A 129 -0.63 3.68 17.57
N ASN A 130 -1.69 3.01 18.07
CA ASN A 130 -2.94 2.82 17.35
C ASN A 130 -3.60 4.16 16.98
N THR A 131 -3.56 5.15 17.88
CA THR A 131 -4.09 6.50 17.60
C THR A 131 -3.35 7.15 16.45
N ILE A 132 -2.02 7.10 16.41
CA ILE A 132 -1.19 7.65 15.32
C ILE A 132 -1.51 6.93 14.01
N LYS A 133 -1.50 5.59 14.03
CA LYS A 133 -1.76 4.76 12.86
C LYS A 133 -3.12 5.09 12.23
N TRP A 134 -4.19 5.05 13.02
CA TRP A 134 -5.55 5.30 12.51
C TRP A 134 -5.78 6.75 12.10
N ALA A 135 -5.18 7.71 12.82
CA ALA A 135 -5.23 9.11 12.41
C ALA A 135 -4.52 9.32 11.06
N HIS A 136 -3.37 8.68 10.84
CA HIS A 136 -2.66 8.73 9.57
C HIS A 136 -3.43 8.06 8.43
N GLU A 137 -4.09 6.94 8.67
CA GLU A 137 -4.93 6.25 7.70
C GLU A 137 -6.09 7.12 7.17
N SER A 138 -6.44 8.23 7.85
CA SER A 138 -7.39 9.22 7.33
C SER A 138 -6.95 9.82 5.99
N ILE A 139 -5.67 9.74 5.62
CA ILE A 139 -5.15 10.15 4.31
C ILE A 139 -5.72 9.25 3.21
N TYR A 140 -5.86 7.96 3.50
CA TYR A 140 -6.31 6.96 2.55
C TYR A 140 -7.83 6.87 2.48
N HIS A 141 -8.48 6.79 3.63
CA HIS A 141 -9.95 6.64 3.75
C HIS A 141 -10.71 7.98 3.73
N GLY A 142 -10.00 9.10 3.95
CA GLY A 142 -10.60 10.44 4.04
C GLY A 142 -10.91 10.88 5.46
N ASN A 143 -11.18 9.97 6.36
CA ASN A 143 -11.42 10.26 7.78
C ASN A 143 -11.09 9.07 8.67
N SER A 144 -10.90 9.35 9.95
CA SER A 144 -10.86 8.35 11.03
C SER A 144 -11.45 8.97 12.28
N VAL A 145 -12.28 8.23 12.99
CA VAL A 145 -12.77 8.60 14.32
C VAL A 145 -12.27 7.55 15.29
N ILE A 146 -11.50 8.00 16.26
CA ILE A 146 -10.87 7.16 17.28
C ILE A 146 -11.61 7.38 18.58
N TRP A 147 -12.20 6.33 19.12
CA TRP A 147 -12.93 6.35 20.37
C TRP A 147 -12.01 5.95 21.51
N ILE A 148 -11.90 6.82 22.51
CA ILE A 148 -11.27 6.51 23.80
C ILE A 148 -12.30 5.69 24.61
N LYS A 149 -12.20 4.35 24.49
CA LYS A 149 -13.20 3.41 24.98
C LYS A 149 -13.10 3.17 26.47
N ASP A 150 -11.88 3.08 26.98
CA ASP A 150 -11.62 2.87 28.40
C ASP A 150 -10.54 3.83 28.91
N PHE A 151 -10.86 4.50 29.99
CA PHE A 151 -9.93 5.36 30.72
C PHE A 151 -10.24 5.29 32.23
N ALA A 152 -9.22 5.21 33.03
CA ALA A 152 -9.35 5.12 34.48
C ALA A 152 -8.23 5.90 35.18
N LYS A 153 -8.60 6.68 36.18
CA LYS A 153 -7.67 7.44 37.05
C LYS A 153 -6.72 8.38 36.26
N GLY A 154 -7.21 8.97 35.17
CA GLY A 154 -6.40 9.84 34.31
C GLY A 154 -5.47 9.09 33.39
N GLU A 155 -5.72 7.81 33.12
CA GLU A 155 -4.96 7.03 32.15
C GLU A 155 -5.88 6.42 31.08
N ILE A 156 -5.53 6.59 29.82
CA ILE A 156 -6.18 5.91 28.69
C ILE A 156 -5.70 4.47 28.68
N LYS A 157 -6.62 3.51 28.62
CA LYS A 157 -6.33 2.08 28.60
C LYS A 157 -6.56 1.46 27.23
N GLU A 158 -7.62 1.89 26.55
CA GLU A 158 -8.03 1.31 25.26
C GLU A 158 -8.59 2.40 24.35
N VAL A 159 -8.23 2.32 23.09
CA VAL A 159 -8.84 3.10 22.00
C VAL A 159 -9.37 2.14 20.94
N GLU A 160 -10.42 2.54 20.24
CA GLU A 160 -11.05 1.75 19.19
C GLU A 160 -11.32 2.64 17.96
N LEU A 161 -11.10 2.11 16.78
CA LEU A 161 -11.44 2.78 15.52
C LEU A 161 -12.93 2.58 15.24
N ILE A 162 -13.66 3.68 15.12
CA ILE A 162 -15.06 3.65 14.69
C ILE A 162 -15.12 3.28 13.21
N ASP A 163 -16.11 2.46 12.82
CA ASP A 163 -16.36 2.12 11.42
C ASP A 163 -16.50 3.40 10.58
N ARG A 164 -15.56 3.57 9.65
CA ARG A 164 -15.50 4.77 8.79
C ARG A 164 -16.75 4.93 7.92
N GLY A 165 -17.44 3.84 7.62
CA GLY A 165 -18.69 3.84 6.87
C GLY A 165 -19.83 4.55 7.60
N LEU A 166 -19.76 4.66 8.94
CA LEU A 166 -20.74 5.37 9.76
C LEU A 166 -20.48 6.87 9.87
N ILE A 167 -19.38 7.39 9.33
CA ILE A 167 -18.98 8.78 9.47
C ILE A 167 -19.36 9.58 8.24
N ILE A 168 -19.97 10.74 8.44
CA ILE A 168 -20.16 11.78 7.41
C ILE A 168 -19.18 12.92 7.72
N PRO A 169 -17.97 12.92 7.11
CA PRO A 169 -16.89 13.83 7.49
C PRO A 169 -17.26 15.31 7.31
N GLU A 170 -18.00 15.66 6.25
CA GLU A 170 -18.38 17.04 5.93
C GLU A 170 -19.31 17.63 6.99
N ARG A 171 -20.03 16.80 7.72
CA ARG A 171 -20.97 17.23 8.76
C ARG A 171 -20.48 16.93 10.18
N HIS A 172 -19.31 16.25 10.31
CA HIS A 172 -18.81 15.74 11.58
C HIS A 172 -19.84 14.87 12.31
N LEU A 173 -20.58 14.06 11.53
CA LEU A 173 -21.69 13.28 12.04
C LEU A 173 -21.32 11.79 12.12
N LEU A 174 -21.51 11.19 13.30
CA LEU A 174 -21.44 9.75 13.51
C LEU A 174 -22.85 9.18 13.48
N LEU A 175 -23.14 8.34 12.50
CA LEU A 175 -24.44 7.69 12.33
C LEU A 175 -24.59 6.51 13.29
N LYS A 176 -25.82 6.18 13.67
CA LYS A 176 -26.15 4.98 14.46
C LYS A 176 -26.14 3.69 13.63
N ASP A 177 -26.44 3.82 12.35
CA ASP A 177 -26.50 2.74 11.38
C ASP A 177 -26.26 3.34 9.98
N TRP A 178 -25.81 2.51 9.03
CA TRP A 178 -25.45 2.95 7.68
C TRP A 178 -26.61 3.61 6.91
N ASP A 179 -27.85 3.23 7.21
CA ASP A 179 -29.06 3.81 6.62
C ASP A 179 -29.69 4.93 7.46
N ALA A 180 -29.13 5.25 8.62
CA ALA A 180 -29.64 6.28 9.49
C ALA A 180 -29.52 7.67 8.86
N ASN A 181 -30.47 8.55 9.14
CA ASN A 181 -30.45 9.97 8.72
C ASN A 181 -30.06 10.89 9.90
N GLU A 182 -29.91 10.31 11.09
CA GLU A 182 -29.59 11.01 12.33
C GLU A 182 -28.38 10.38 12.97
N GLY A 183 -27.60 11.18 13.67
CA GLY A 183 -26.39 10.71 14.36
C GLY A 183 -25.97 11.68 15.46
N ILE A 184 -24.77 11.46 15.98
CA ILE A 184 -24.14 12.27 17.01
C ILE A 184 -23.15 13.23 16.34
N ASP A 185 -23.19 14.51 16.69
CA ASP A 185 -22.16 15.46 16.28
C ASP A 185 -20.87 15.15 17.07
N ILE A 186 -19.84 14.73 16.35
CA ILE A 186 -18.54 14.33 16.94
C ILE A 186 -17.90 15.48 17.70
N ARG A 187 -18.20 16.73 17.35
CA ARG A 187 -17.64 17.91 18.02
C ARG A 187 -18.15 18.09 19.44
N GLU A 188 -19.39 17.62 19.73
CA GLU A 188 -19.99 17.70 21.05
C GLU A 188 -19.35 16.71 22.05
N VAL A 189 -18.70 15.67 21.54
CA VAL A 189 -18.07 14.58 22.32
C VAL A 189 -16.57 14.44 22.02
N SER A 190 -15.94 15.55 21.65
CA SER A 190 -14.53 15.60 21.21
C SER A 190 -13.52 15.18 22.28
N ASP A 191 -13.92 15.06 23.54
CA ASP A 191 -13.08 14.58 24.65
C ASP A 191 -12.86 13.06 24.58
N VAL A 192 -13.78 12.34 23.96
CA VAL A 192 -13.73 10.88 23.84
C VAL A 192 -13.72 10.38 22.40
N LEU A 193 -14.14 11.20 21.43
CA LEU A 193 -14.12 10.89 20.01
C LEU A 193 -13.15 11.82 19.28
N LEU A 194 -11.98 11.30 18.93
CA LEU A 194 -10.94 12.04 18.22
C LEU A 194 -11.15 11.95 16.72
N PHE A 195 -11.54 13.04 16.08
CA PHE A 195 -11.75 13.11 14.64
C PHE A 195 -10.48 13.54 13.91
N ALA A 196 -9.95 12.67 13.05
CA ALA A 196 -8.82 12.91 12.17
C ALA A 196 -9.27 12.99 10.70
N GLN A 197 -8.89 14.09 10.04
CA GLN A 197 -9.03 14.30 8.60
C GLN A 197 -7.87 15.17 8.15
N PHE A 198 -6.86 14.58 7.47
CA PHE A 198 -5.63 15.31 7.17
C PHE A 198 -5.72 16.10 5.87
N TYR A 199 -6.34 15.53 4.84
CA TYR A 199 -6.44 16.15 3.51
C TYR A 199 -7.88 16.16 2.99
N SER A 200 -8.20 15.25 2.10
CA SER A 200 -9.51 15.15 1.47
C SER A 200 -10.48 14.33 2.33
N PRO A 201 -11.76 14.69 2.40
CA PRO A 201 -12.77 13.88 3.12
C PRO A 201 -13.09 12.54 2.46
N VAL A 202 -12.56 12.27 1.27
CA VAL A 202 -12.76 11.01 0.53
C VAL A 202 -11.49 10.14 0.50
N GLY A 203 -10.32 10.75 0.72
CA GLY A 203 -9.05 10.04 0.78
C GLY A 203 -8.46 9.66 -0.58
N LEU A 204 -7.31 8.97 -0.54
CA LEU A 204 -6.58 8.55 -1.74
C LEU A 204 -7.16 7.26 -2.35
N LEU A 205 -7.83 6.42 -1.56
CA LEU A 205 -8.37 5.14 -2.02
C LEU A 205 -9.44 5.30 -3.08
N GLU A 206 -10.17 6.42 -3.11
CA GLU A 206 -11.12 6.71 -4.20
C GLU A 206 -10.43 6.67 -5.57
N LYS A 207 -9.24 7.26 -5.67
CA LYS A 207 -8.46 7.29 -6.91
C LYS A 207 -7.78 5.95 -7.18
N ALA A 208 -7.29 5.29 -6.12
CA ALA A 208 -6.64 3.98 -6.20
C ALA A 208 -7.60 2.90 -6.71
N ALA A 209 -8.90 3.01 -6.40
CA ALA A 209 -9.90 2.01 -6.76
C ALA A 209 -9.92 1.69 -8.26
N VAL A 210 -9.84 2.71 -9.12
CA VAL A 210 -9.83 2.51 -10.56
C VAL A 210 -8.61 1.68 -11.01
N TYR A 211 -7.44 1.96 -10.46
CA TYR A 211 -6.21 1.25 -10.81
C TYR A 211 -6.24 -0.22 -10.34
N CYS A 212 -6.73 -0.46 -9.12
CA CYS A 212 -6.86 -1.82 -8.57
C CYS A 212 -7.89 -2.66 -9.34
N ILE A 213 -9.05 -2.09 -9.69
CA ILE A 213 -10.05 -2.76 -10.52
C ILE A 213 -9.46 -3.12 -11.89
N LEU A 214 -8.78 -2.19 -12.56
CA LEU A 214 -8.13 -2.46 -13.86
C LEU A 214 -7.02 -3.49 -13.77
N LYS A 215 -6.25 -3.51 -12.67
CA LYS A 215 -5.19 -4.48 -12.40
C LYS A 215 -5.76 -5.88 -12.21
N ARG A 216 -6.79 -6.04 -11.39
CA ARG A 216 -7.49 -7.31 -11.17
C ARG A 216 -8.00 -7.92 -12.47
N HIS A 217 -8.61 -7.10 -13.33
CA HIS A 217 -9.05 -7.55 -14.64
C HIS A 217 -7.90 -7.92 -15.58
N SER A 218 -6.75 -7.28 -15.43
CA SER A 218 -5.57 -7.63 -16.22
C SER A 218 -5.00 -8.99 -15.81
N TRP A 219 -4.99 -9.31 -14.51
CA TRP A 219 -4.65 -10.64 -14.00
C TRP A 219 -5.62 -11.71 -14.53
N GLY A 220 -6.93 -11.51 -14.38
CA GLY A 220 -7.92 -12.45 -14.88
C GLY A 220 -7.85 -12.68 -16.40
N SER A 221 -7.54 -11.63 -17.16
CA SER A 221 -7.34 -11.78 -18.62
C SER A 221 -6.04 -12.53 -18.94
N TRP A 222 -5.02 -12.41 -18.11
CA TRP A 222 -3.78 -13.16 -18.25
C TRP A 222 -3.99 -14.63 -17.96
N ASP A 223 -4.67 -14.97 -16.85
CA ASP A 223 -5.02 -16.35 -16.49
C ASP A 223 -5.82 -17.03 -17.61
N GLU A 224 -6.84 -16.37 -18.17
CA GLU A 224 -7.58 -16.89 -19.31
C GLU A 224 -6.73 -17.05 -20.57
N PHE A 225 -5.80 -16.11 -20.81
CA PHE A 225 -4.86 -16.24 -21.92
C PHE A 225 -3.94 -17.45 -21.73
N GLU A 226 -3.46 -17.71 -20.51
CA GLU A 226 -2.63 -18.85 -20.18
C GLU A 226 -3.40 -20.17 -20.38
N GLU A 227 -4.64 -20.26 -19.91
CA GLU A 227 -5.49 -21.43 -20.12
C GLU A 227 -5.72 -21.74 -21.62
N LEU A 228 -5.90 -20.68 -22.42
CA LEU A 228 -6.23 -20.85 -23.83
C LEU A 228 -5.01 -21.10 -24.72
N PHE A 229 -3.87 -20.50 -24.39
CA PHE A 229 -2.69 -20.44 -25.25
C PHE A 229 -1.42 -21.04 -24.61
N GLY A 230 -1.44 -21.33 -23.33
CA GLY A 230 -0.32 -21.98 -22.63
C GLY A 230 -0.15 -23.45 -23.01
N VAL A 231 -1.20 -24.09 -23.51
CA VAL A 231 -1.13 -25.46 -24.01
C VAL A 231 -0.94 -25.44 -25.54
N PRO A 232 0.10 -26.08 -26.09
CA PRO A 232 0.31 -26.15 -27.54
C PRO A 232 -0.91 -26.74 -28.25
N ILE A 233 -1.38 -26.07 -29.31
CA ILE A 233 -2.47 -26.58 -30.13
C ILE A 233 -1.93 -27.76 -30.97
N ARG A 234 -2.43 -28.95 -30.71
CA ARG A 234 -2.08 -30.17 -31.43
C ARG A 234 -3.10 -30.42 -32.52
N ILE A 235 -2.65 -30.54 -33.76
CA ILE A 235 -3.51 -30.76 -34.92
C ILE A 235 -3.06 -32.04 -35.58
N ALA A 236 -3.92 -33.05 -35.66
CA ALA A 236 -3.68 -34.23 -36.46
C ALA A 236 -4.44 -34.15 -37.79
N LYS A 237 -3.75 -34.39 -38.88
CA LYS A 237 -4.33 -34.54 -40.23
C LYS A 237 -4.37 -36.02 -40.55
N ILE A 238 -5.57 -36.57 -40.81
CA ILE A 238 -5.79 -37.98 -41.15
C ILE A 238 -6.42 -38.07 -42.51
N ALA A 239 -5.97 -39.05 -43.29
CA ALA A 239 -6.51 -39.30 -44.62
C ALA A 239 -7.87 -40.04 -44.60
N SER A 240 -8.24 -40.68 -43.49
CA SER A 240 -9.48 -41.43 -43.32
C SER A 240 -10.68 -40.53 -42.94
N GLN A 241 -11.81 -40.77 -43.61
CA GLN A 241 -13.07 -40.12 -43.27
C GLN A 241 -13.88 -40.88 -42.21
N SER A 242 -13.41 -42.07 -41.76
CA SER A 242 -14.06 -42.87 -40.72
C SER A 242 -14.10 -42.17 -39.39
N ASP A 243 -15.27 -42.11 -38.78
CA ASP A 243 -15.47 -41.50 -37.44
C ASP A 243 -14.76 -42.30 -36.35
N THR A 244 -14.62 -43.63 -36.52
CA THR A 244 -13.84 -44.46 -35.61
C THR A 244 -12.40 -44.07 -35.55
N VAL A 245 -11.74 -43.86 -36.71
CA VAL A 245 -10.34 -43.41 -36.79
C VAL A 245 -10.18 -41.99 -36.24
N LYS A 246 -11.13 -41.09 -36.52
CA LYS A 246 -11.12 -39.73 -35.96
C LYS A 246 -11.18 -39.74 -34.44
N ASN A 247 -12.04 -40.54 -33.84
CA ASN A 247 -12.19 -40.65 -32.38
C ASN A 247 -10.94 -41.27 -31.75
N GLU A 248 -10.33 -42.27 -32.42
CA GLU A 248 -9.10 -42.89 -31.92
C GLU A 248 -7.93 -41.91 -31.95
N VAL A 249 -7.73 -41.14 -33.03
CA VAL A 249 -6.70 -40.11 -33.13
C VAL A 249 -6.96 -38.94 -32.15
N ALA A 250 -8.21 -38.60 -31.91
CA ALA A 250 -8.56 -37.59 -30.91
C ALA A 250 -8.19 -38.07 -29.48
N GLY A 251 -8.43 -39.36 -29.17
CA GLY A 251 -7.98 -39.96 -27.92
C GLY A 251 -6.45 -39.90 -27.74
N TRP A 252 -5.71 -40.20 -28.78
CA TRP A 252 -4.22 -40.09 -28.75
C TRP A 252 -3.76 -38.68 -28.50
N LEU A 253 -4.38 -37.66 -29.12
CA LEU A 253 -4.04 -36.25 -28.89
C LEU A 253 -4.35 -35.83 -27.42
N GLU A 254 -5.38 -36.40 -26.81
CA GLU A 254 -5.74 -36.16 -25.43
C GLU A 254 -4.72 -36.81 -24.47
N GLU A 255 -4.33 -38.07 -24.74
CA GLU A 255 -3.33 -38.79 -23.97
C GLU A 255 -1.93 -38.20 -24.08
N MET A 256 -1.57 -37.60 -25.21
CA MET A 256 -0.33 -36.84 -25.37
C MET A 256 -0.20 -35.64 -24.41
N GLY A 257 -1.28 -35.21 -23.76
CA GLY A 257 -1.24 -34.21 -22.70
C GLY A 257 -0.39 -34.64 -21.52
N SER A 258 -0.29 -35.92 -21.26
CA SER A 258 0.45 -36.51 -20.14
C SER A 258 1.75 -37.21 -20.55
N ALA A 259 2.03 -37.40 -21.85
CA ALA A 259 3.23 -38.09 -22.34
C ALA A 259 3.93 -37.28 -23.45
N PRO A 260 5.27 -37.17 -23.42
CA PRO A 260 6.03 -36.37 -24.40
C PRO A 260 6.17 -37.04 -25.78
N TYR A 261 5.65 -38.25 -25.98
CA TYR A 261 5.76 -39.02 -27.23
C TYR A 261 4.48 -39.82 -27.52
N GLY A 262 4.25 -40.03 -28.81
CA GLY A 262 3.17 -40.91 -29.28
C GLY A 262 3.62 -41.65 -30.56
N VAL A 263 3.02 -42.85 -30.79
CA VAL A 263 3.23 -43.64 -32.02
C VAL A 263 1.95 -43.58 -32.81
N PHE A 264 2.08 -43.17 -34.07
CA PHE A 264 0.95 -42.91 -34.97
C PHE A 264 1.00 -43.80 -36.22
N PRO A 265 -0.15 -44.17 -36.80
CA PRO A 265 -0.18 -44.90 -38.08
C PRO A 265 0.45 -44.12 -39.22
N ILE A 266 0.93 -44.85 -40.23
CA ILE A 266 1.48 -44.25 -41.46
C ILE A 266 0.39 -43.43 -42.15
N GLY A 267 0.73 -42.15 -42.44
CA GLY A 267 -0.20 -41.20 -43.06
C GLY A 267 -0.85 -40.23 -42.07
N THR A 268 -0.54 -40.32 -40.75
CA THR A 268 -0.93 -39.33 -39.76
C THR A 268 0.15 -38.25 -39.70
N GLU A 269 -0.20 -37.01 -40.03
CA GLU A 269 0.66 -35.85 -39.87
C GLU A 269 0.20 -35.07 -38.63
N ILE A 270 1.09 -34.88 -37.66
CA ILE A 270 0.84 -34.07 -36.47
C ILE A 270 1.61 -32.79 -36.62
N ASP A 271 0.91 -31.69 -36.58
CA ASP A 271 1.45 -30.34 -36.57
C ASP A 271 1.26 -29.75 -35.16
N ILE A 272 2.35 -29.58 -34.43
CA ILE A 272 2.36 -28.90 -33.15
C ILE A 272 2.68 -27.44 -33.45
N LYS A 273 1.63 -26.60 -33.47
CA LYS A 273 1.82 -25.15 -33.61
C LYS A 273 2.19 -24.58 -32.25
N GLU A 274 3.47 -24.36 -32.07
CA GLU A 274 3.92 -23.49 -31.01
C GLU A 274 3.33 -22.09 -31.26
N ASN A 275 2.76 -21.55 -30.24
CA ASN A 275 2.22 -20.18 -30.27
C ASN A 275 3.40 -19.22 -30.36
N SER A 276 3.84 -18.87 -31.56
CA SER A 276 5.01 -18.00 -31.82
C SER A 276 4.83 -16.54 -31.36
N LYS A 277 3.75 -16.25 -30.61
CA LYS A 277 3.54 -14.95 -29.98
C LYS A 277 4.06 -14.98 -28.53
N SER A 278 5.35 -15.27 -28.36
CA SER A 278 6.03 -15.22 -27.06
C SER A 278 5.93 -13.85 -26.38
N ASP A 279 5.55 -12.80 -27.10
CA ASP A 279 5.45 -11.45 -26.56
C ASP A 279 4.04 -11.06 -26.08
N ALA A 280 3.03 -11.91 -26.30
CA ALA A 280 1.65 -11.57 -25.95
C ALA A 280 1.45 -11.41 -24.42
N PHE A 281 2.16 -12.20 -23.60
CA PHE A 281 2.13 -12.08 -22.14
C PHE A 281 2.70 -10.73 -21.65
N GLN A 282 3.64 -10.14 -22.40
CA GLN A 282 4.24 -8.84 -22.03
C GLN A 282 3.22 -7.71 -22.00
N VAL A 283 2.13 -7.81 -22.77
CA VAL A 283 1.06 -6.80 -22.77
C VAL A 283 0.37 -6.75 -21.41
N PHE A 284 0.06 -7.90 -20.82
CA PHE A 284 -0.55 -8.00 -19.50
C PHE A 284 0.43 -7.56 -18.42
N TYR A 285 1.64 -8.10 -18.46
CA TYR A 285 2.69 -7.77 -17.50
C TYR A 285 2.99 -6.27 -17.46
N ARG A 286 3.24 -5.63 -18.63
CA ARG A 286 3.50 -4.20 -18.72
C ARG A 286 2.33 -3.34 -18.25
N LYS A 287 1.10 -3.80 -18.47
CA LYS A 287 -0.09 -3.10 -17.97
C LYS A 287 -0.18 -3.16 -16.45
N ILE A 288 0.05 -4.32 -15.84
CA ILE A 288 0.08 -4.49 -14.38
C ILE A 288 1.20 -3.63 -13.78
N GLU A 289 2.41 -3.70 -14.32
CA GLU A 289 3.54 -2.87 -13.89
C GLU A 289 3.24 -1.36 -13.99
N ALA A 290 2.60 -0.93 -15.07
CA ALA A 290 2.21 0.47 -15.22
C ALA A 290 1.18 0.90 -14.16
N LEU A 291 0.21 0.03 -13.83
CA LEU A 291 -0.79 0.30 -12.79
C LEU A 291 -0.17 0.34 -11.39
N ASP A 292 0.80 -0.53 -11.10
CA ASP A 292 1.55 -0.51 -9.84
C ASP A 292 2.38 0.78 -9.70
N LYS A 293 3.00 1.25 -10.79
CA LYS A 293 3.69 2.54 -10.82
C LYS A 293 2.74 3.72 -10.57
N GLU A 294 1.52 3.68 -11.12
CA GLU A 294 0.52 4.72 -10.84
C GLU A 294 0.05 4.70 -9.38
N LEU A 295 -0.14 3.51 -8.77
CA LEU A 295 -0.43 3.38 -7.34
C LEU A 295 0.70 3.92 -6.47
N SER A 296 1.97 3.59 -6.80
CA SER A 296 3.14 4.14 -6.11
C SER A 296 3.22 5.67 -6.20
N LYS A 297 2.99 6.25 -7.39
CA LYS A 297 2.96 7.71 -7.58
C LYS A 297 1.84 8.35 -6.77
N LEU A 298 0.66 7.72 -6.73
CA LEU A 298 -0.50 8.23 -6.00
C LEU A 298 -0.23 8.30 -4.49
N VAL A 299 0.40 7.27 -3.92
CA VAL A 299 0.58 7.13 -2.46
C VAL A 299 1.91 7.71 -2.00
N LEU A 300 3.01 7.38 -2.67
CA LEU A 300 4.38 7.74 -2.27
C LEU A 300 4.95 8.93 -3.04
N HIS A 301 4.23 9.44 -4.05
CA HIS A 301 4.66 10.47 -5.00
C HIS A 301 5.92 10.10 -5.79
N GLN A 302 6.27 8.80 -5.82
CA GLN A 302 7.42 8.25 -6.53
C GLN A 302 7.20 6.80 -6.94
N THR A 303 8.06 6.25 -7.82
CA THR A 303 7.95 4.88 -8.33
C THR A 303 9.09 3.95 -7.93
N MET A 304 10.21 4.46 -7.44
CA MET A 304 11.49 3.72 -7.43
C MET A 304 11.89 3.05 -6.12
N THR A 305 11.06 3.11 -5.07
CA THR A 305 11.36 2.41 -3.81
C THR A 305 11.08 0.92 -3.84
N THR A 306 10.35 0.45 -4.85
CA THR A 306 9.83 -0.93 -4.90
C THR A 306 10.44 -1.79 -6.01
N GLU A 307 11.08 -1.19 -7.04
CA GLU A 307 11.57 -1.96 -8.19
C GLU A 307 12.86 -1.36 -8.80
N ASN A 308 13.85 -2.21 -8.99
CA ASN A 308 15.07 -2.06 -9.79
C ASN A 308 16.12 -1.01 -9.40
N GLY A 309 17.34 -1.52 -9.24
CA GLY A 309 18.59 -0.80 -9.01
C GLY A 309 18.82 0.40 -9.93
N SER A 310 18.33 1.54 -9.50
CA SER A 310 18.69 2.83 -10.09
C SER A 310 20.06 3.26 -9.58
N SER A 311 20.75 4.11 -10.35
CA SER A 311 22.00 4.71 -9.91
C SER A 311 21.78 5.44 -8.56
N LYS A 312 22.78 5.43 -7.67
CA LYS A 312 22.73 6.11 -6.35
C LYS A 312 22.20 7.55 -6.43
N ALA A 313 22.48 8.26 -7.51
CA ALA A 313 22.05 9.64 -7.72
C ALA A 313 20.53 9.77 -7.94
N GLN A 314 19.90 8.84 -8.65
CA GLN A 314 18.45 8.84 -8.87
C GLN A 314 17.69 8.39 -7.62
N GLY A 315 18.22 7.40 -6.88
CA GLY A 315 17.68 6.98 -5.59
C GLY A 315 17.59 8.11 -4.57
N GLY A 316 18.60 8.98 -4.50
CA GLY A 316 18.63 10.12 -3.58
C GLY A 316 17.54 11.18 -3.87
N VAL A 317 17.24 11.46 -5.14
CA VAL A 317 16.18 12.41 -5.51
C VAL A 317 14.79 11.88 -5.13
N HIS A 318 14.54 10.59 -5.36
CA HIS A 318 13.27 9.95 -5.02
C HIS A 318 13.06 9.84 -3.51
N GLU A 319 14.11 9.53 -2.77
CA GLU A 319 14.06 9.51 -1.29
C GLU A 319 13.75 10.90 -0.73
N ASN A 320 14.32 11.96 -1.27
CA ASN A 320 14.03 13.33 -0.85
C ASN A 320 12.55 13.69 -1.11
N THR A 321 11.96 13.29 -2.23
CA THR A 321 10.53 13.53 -2.50
C THR A 321 9.65 12.85 -1.45
N LEU A 322 9.96 11.61 -1.07
CA LEU A 322 9.21 10.90 -0.03
C LEU A 322 9.42 11.55 1.35
N LYS A 323 10.65 11.99 1.68
CA LYS A 323 10.92 12.74 2.92
C LYS A 323 10.04 13.98 3.04
N GLU A 324 9.86 14.74 1.97
CA GLU A 324 8.97 15.92 1.94
C GLU A 324 7.49 15.55 2.21
N VAL A 325 7.01 14.45 1.63
CA VAL A 325 5.65 13.95 1.87
C VAL A 325 5.48 13.55 3.34
N ILE A 326 6.42 12.79 3.89
CA ILE A 326 6.40 12.37 5.31
C ILE A 326 6.51 13.57 6.24
N TYR A 327 7.33 14.56 5.90
CA TYR A 327 7.40 15.81 6.67
C TYR A 327 6.05 16.53 6.71
N ALA A 328 5.33 16.59 5.59
CA ALA A 328 4.00 17.18 5.55
C ALA A 328 2.99 16.38 6.39
N ASP A 329 3.04 15.04 6.34
CA ASP A 329 2.21 14.16 7.15
C ASP A 329 2.52 14.33 8.65
N ASN A 330 3.79 14.42 9.03
CA ASN A 330 4.23 14.69 10.40
C ASN A 330 3.68 16.02 10.94
N LYS A 331 3.68 17.06 10.11
CA LYS A 331 3.06 18.35 10.51
C LYS A 331 1.57 18.21 10.79
N LYS A 332 0.84 17.44 9.96
CA LYS A 332 -0.59 17.17 10.16
C LYS A 332 -0.82 16.32 11.41
N MET A 333 0.03 15.30 11.62
CA MET A 333 -0.02 14.46 12.81
C MET A 333 0.21 15.26 14.07
N LEU A 334 1.26 16.08 14.13
CA LEU A 334 1.53 16.94 15.29
C LEU A 334 0.39 17.93 15.55
N ALA A 335 -0.22 18.49 14.50
CA ALA A 335 -1.39 19.35 14.65
C ALA A 335 -2.59 18.57 15.23
N PHE A 336 -2.85 17.33 14.79
CA PHE A 336 -3.89 16.47 15.35
C PHE A 336 -3.60 16.13 16.83
N LEU A 337 -2.40 15.68 17.16
CA LEU A 337 -2.01 15.32 18.52
C LEU A 337 -2.16 16.52 19.48
N ASN A 338 -1.62 17.67 19.10
CA ASN A 338 -1.63 18.85 19.96
C ASN A 338 -2.99 19.54 20.06
N ASN A 339 -3.83 19.48 19.04
CA ASN A 339 -5.11 20.19 19.03
C ASN A 339 -6.32 19.30 19.35
N LYS A 340 -6.14 17.96 19.34
CA LYS A 340 -7.23 17.03 19.63
C LYS A 340 -6.88 16.09 20.78
N LEU A 341 -5.79 15.31 20.67
CA LEU A 341 -5.43 14.32 21.68
C LEU A 341 -5.02 14.97 23.00
N VAL A 342 -4.10 15.93 23.01
CA VAL A 342 -3.60 16.57 24.24
C VAL A 342 -4.71 17.26 25.02
N PRO A 343 -5.62 18.05 24.43
CA PRO A 343 -6.78 18.58 25.13
C PRO A 343 -7.69 17.49 25.70
N ALA A 344 -7.98 16.42 24.95
CA ALA A 344 -8.77 15.29 25.43
C ALA A 344 -8.10 14.62 26.64
N MET A 345 -6.78 14.37 26.60
CA MET A 345 -6.02 13.84 27.72
C MET A 345 -6.16 14.72 28.99
N ARG A 346 -6.04 16.05 28.85
CA ARG A 346 -6.23 16.98 29.97
C ARG A 346 -7.63 16.86 30.60
N ASN A 347 -8.67 16.81 29.71
CA ASN A 347 -10.06 16.68 30.17
C ASN A 347 -10.32 15.32 30.83
N LEU A 348 -9.58 14.28 30.46
CA LEU A 348 -9.62 12.96 31.11
C LEU A 348 -8.80 12.86 32.38
N GLY A 349 -8.06 13.92 32.75
CA GLY A 349 -7.38 14.01 34.06
C GLY A 349 -5.85 13.86 34.01
N TYR A 350 -5.23 13.86 32.86
CA TYR A 350 -3.77 13.93 32.75
C TYR A 350 -3.25 15.30 33.21
N ASN A 351 -2.23 15.30 34.06
CA ASN A 351 -1.59 16.52 34.51
C ASN A 351 -0.60 17.07 33.47
N ILE A 352 -1.13 17.64 32.38
CA ILE A 352 -0.34 18.18 31.29
C ILE A 352 -0.45 19.72 31.29
N PRO A 353 0.65 20.47 31.49
CA PRO A 353 0.66 21.95 31.44
C PRO A 353 0.16 22.50 30.09
N GLU A 354 -0.40 23.71 30.11
CA GLU A 354 -0.95 24.32 28.87
C GLU A 354 0.10 24.56 27.81
N ASN A 355 1.34 24.89 28.19
CA ASN A 355 2.47 25.11 27.28
C ASN A 355 3.18 23.83 26.85
N ALA A 356 2.81 22.66 27.37
CA ALA A 356 3.34 21.38 26.93
C ALA A 356 2.76 20.97 25.56
N LYS A 357 3.63 20.52 24.66
CA LYS A 357 3.28 20.06 23.30
C LYS A 357 3.99 18.76 22.97
N ILE A 358 3.33 17.92 22.21
CA ILE A 358 3.96 16.76 21.59
C ILE A 358 4.79 17.26 20.40
N GLN A 359 6.03 16.78 20.31
CA GLN A 359 6.99 17.03 19.24
C GLN A 359 7.59 15.70 18.78
N ILE A 360 8.19 15.69 17.61
CA ILE A 360 9.01 14.56 17.15
C ILE A 360 10.45 14.88 17.55
N GLU A 361 11.08 13.97 18.28
CA GLU A 361 12.50 14.06 18.62
C GLU A 361 13.32 13.98 17.33
N GLN A 362 14.12 15.00 17.07
CA GLN A 362 14.97 15.01 15.89
C GLN A 362 16.21 14.14 16.19
N THR A 363 16.17 12.90 15.78
CA THR A 363 17.36 12.06 15.70
C THR A 363 18.06 12.37 14.39
N THR A 364 19.16 13.13 14.45
CA THR A 364 20.02 13.33 13.28
C THR A 364 20.68 11.99 12.95
N ASP A 365 20.69 11.60 11.66
CA ASP A 365 21.44 10.40 11.25
C ASP A 365 22.91 10.58 11.70
N PRO A 366 23.47 9.66 12.50
CA PRO A 366 24.85 9.78 12.98
C PRO A 366 25.88 10.00 11.85
N LYS A 367 25.58 9.54 10.63
CA LYS A 367 26.43 9.76 9.47
C LYS A 367 26.36 11.21 8.97
N GLU A 368 25.16 11.80 8.87
CA GLU A 368 25.00 13.20 8.51
C GLU A 368 25.59 14.12 9.60
N GLN A 369 25.43 13.72 10.86
CA GLN A 369 25.99 14.46 12.00
C GLN A 369 27.54 14.45 11.98
N ILE A 370 28.16 13.30 11.69
CA ILE A 370 29.61 13.19 11.56
C ILE A 370 30.15 14.11 10.44
N GLU A 371 29.44 14.21 9.31
CA GLU A 371 29.84 15.10 8.23
C GLU A 371 29.79 16.59 8.67
N VAL A 372 28.70 17.00 9.35
CA VAL A 372 28.56 18.35 9.89
C VAL A 372 29.63 18.65 10.93
N ASP A 373 29.83 17.74 11.88
CA ASP A 373 30.82 17.89 12.95
C ASP A 373 32.25 17.89 12.39
N GLY A 374 32.51 17.08 11.35
CA GLY A 374 33.79 17.08 10.62
C GLY A 374 34.09 18.43 9.98
N VAL A 375 33.07 19.09 9.38
CA VAL A 375 33.21 20.45 8.82
C VAL A 375 33.45 21.47 9.93
N LEU A 376 32.77 21.39 11.07
CA LEU A 376 32.99 22.25 12.22
C LEU A 376 34.42 22.13 12.76
N LEU A 377 34.88 20.89 12.96
CA LEU A 377 36.24 20.59 13.44
C LEU A 377 37.31 21.08 12.45
N SER A 378 37.11 20.93 11.14
CA SER A 378 38.03 21.39 10.11
C SER A 378 38.12 22.93 10.04
N ASN A 379 37.06 23.63 10.45
CA ASN A 379 37.05 25.09 10.57
C ASN A 379 37.54 25.60 11.94
N GLY A 380 38.10 24.73 12.80
CA GLY A 380 38.71 25.12 14.05
C GLY A 380 37.75 25.19 15.25
N TYR A 381 36.48 24.80 15.11
CA TYR A 381 35.58 24.69 16.25
C TYR A 381 35.93 23.48 17.08
N VAL A 382 35.72 23.55 18.39
CA VAL A 382 35.95 22.44 19.34
C VAL A 382 34.62 21.94 19.87
N LEU A 383 34.36 20.68 19.69
CA LEU A 383 33.15 20.03 20.23
C LEU A 383 33.35 19.67 21.69
N LYS A 384 32.31 19.85 22.52
CA LYS A 384 32.35 19.45 23.92
C LYS A 384 32.33 17.93 24.06
N LYS A 385 33.03 17.39 25.07
CA LYS A 385 33.06 15.96 25.39
C LYS A 385 31.64 15.42 25.57
N ASP A 386 30.83 16.06 26.41
CA ASP A 386 29.47 15.65 26.72
C ASP A 386 28.60 15.58 25.45
N TYR A 387 28.79 16.49 24.50
CA TYR A 387 28.11 16.48 23.22
C TYR A 387 28.48 15.25 22.39
N ILE A 388 29.75 14.89 22.30
CA ILE A 388 30.22 13.72 21.54
C ILE A 388 29.69 12.44 22.16
N GLU A 389 29.77 12.32 23.51
CA GLU A 389 29.26 11.15 24.22
C GLU A 389 27.76 10.96 24.05
N GLN A 390 26.98 12.04 24.12
CA GLN A 390 25.52 11.99 23.92
C GLN A 390 25.12 11.72 22.46
N THR A 391 25.82 12.34 21.50
CA THR A 391 25.45 12.25 20.08
C THR A 391 25.84 10.92 19.47
N TYR A 392 26.99 10.35 19.87
CA TYR A 392 27.55 9.13 19.26
C TYR A 392 27.46 7.90 20.16
N GLY A 393 27.03 8.05 21.43
CA GLY A 393 26.90 6.94 22.36
C GLY A 393 28.23 6.27 22.72
N VAL A 394 29.34 7.02 22.67
CA VAL A 394 30.70 6.55 22.93
C VAL A 394 31.23 7.17 24.21
N GLU A 395 31.89 6.38 25.07
CA GLU A 395 32.60 6.92 26.23
C GLU A 395 33.97 7.43 25.80
N ILE A 396 34.32 8.66 26.18
CA ILE A 396 35.61 9.29 25.86
C ILE A 396 36.44 9.36 27.13
N GLU A 397 37.54 8.64 27.24
CA GLU A 397 38.44 8.67 28.43
C GLU A 397 39.22 9.98 28.52
N THR A 398 39.75 10.47 27.43
CA THR A 398 40.56 11.70 27.41
C THR A 398 40.31 12.55 26.18
N MET A 399 40.29 13.87 26.36
CA MET A 399 40.36 14.81 25.23
C MET A 399 41.77 14.83 24.68
N PRO A 400 41.99 14.83 23.35
CA PRO A 400 43.34 15.01 22.83
C PRO A 400 43.84 16.41 23.28
N THR A 401 44.96 16.41 23.97
CA THR A 401 45.67 17.63 24.31
C THR A 401 46.04 18.30 22.99
N GLN A 402 45.73 19.60 22.83
CA GLN A 402 46.11 20.36 21.65
C GLN A 402 47.66 20.29 21.52
N ASN A 403 48.16 19.35 20.74
CA ASN A 403 49.49 19.42 20.21
C ASN A 403 49.47 20.54 19.18
N THR A 404 49.99 21.70 19.54
CA THR A 404 50.45 22.69 18.61
C THR A 404 51.36 22.01 17.61
N VAL A 405 50.85 21.74 16.41
CA VAL A 405 51.69 21.31 15.30
C VAL A 405 52.55 22.49 14.95
N ASN A 406 53.77 22.50 15.48
CA ASN A 406 54.83 23.41 14.99
C ASN A 406 55.11 22.98 13.55
N ILE A 407 54.52 23.67 12.61
CA ILE A 407 54.92 23.62 11.21
C ILE A 407 56.28 24.28 11.17
N SER A 408 57.33 23.45 11.26
CA SER A 408 58.69 23.90 10.91
C SER A 408 58.66 24.23 9.41
N THR A 409 58.64 25.52 9.10
CA THR A 409 58.92 26.03 7.77
C THR A 409 60.33 25.65 7.43
N ASN A 410 60.52 24.54 6.73
CA ASN A 410 61.76 24.29 6.01
C ASN A 410 61.86 25.25 4.85
N ASP A 411 62.71 26.26 5.05
CA ASP A 411 63.10 27.25 4.05
C ASP A 411 64.03 26.51 3.02
N PRO A 412 63.74 26.48 1.71
CA PRO A 412 64.51 25.77 0.72
C PRO A 412 65.70 26.57 0.16
N LYS A 413 66.31 27.52 0.90
CA LYS A 413 67.47 28.31 0.49
C LYS A 413 68.71 28.05 1.33
N GLN A 414 69.28 26.85 1.33
CA GLN A 414 70.72 26.66 1.71
C GLN A 414 71.20 25.27 1.23
N GLN A 415 71.19 25.03 -0.07
CA GLN A 415 71.98 23.96 -0.69
C GLN A 415 72.54 24.41 -2.06
N GLU A 416 73.29 25.52 -2.07
CA GLU A 416 74.25 25.82 -3.12
C GLU A 416 75.45 26.49 -2.48
N ALA A 417 76.41 25.66 -2.05
CA ALA A 417 77.84 25.99 -1.97
C ALA A 417 78.61 24.86 -1.26
N LYS A 418 79.04 23.87 -2.03
CA LYS A 418 80.35 23.16 -1.87
C LYS A 418 80.46 22.04 -2.90
N LYS A 419 81.04 22.33 -4.02
CA LYS A 419 81.92 21.43 -4.76
C LYS A 419 83.33 22.02 -4.75
N PRO A 420 84.37 21.20 -4.59
CA PRO A 420 85.53 21.32 -5.46
C PRO A 420 85.39 20.37 -6.66
#